data_9aadc9197502b4ed5358ecce7d3fabb2
#
_entry.id   9aadc9197502b4ed5358ecce7d3fabb2
#
_cell.length_a   1.000
_cell.length_b   1.000
_cell.length_c   1.000
_cell.angle_alpha   90.00
_cell.angle_beta   90.00
_cell.angle_gamma   90.00
#
_symmetry.space_group_name_H-M   'P 1'
#
loop_
_entity.id
_entity.type
_entity.pdbx_description
1 polymer ?
#
loop_
_entity_poly.entity_id
_entity_poly.type
_entity_poly.pdbx_seq_one_letter_code
_entity_poly.pdbx_strand_id
1 'polypeptide(L)'
;MMAHPGKKLLFMGQDIAEFDEWNENRSVEWELLQYDQHKQMQEYVKKLNSMYREYPALYAEDNDPEGFEWINNISANENVIVFLRKTAKDKDTLLVVCNFANEKRTDYKIGVPYPGKYKEILNSDARKFGGENDINVRAIASKEEECDGREDSIRIKMPALSMQIFSYTPFTAKEKAEIERLKEEERQRKLEQEKLEQAKAAETEARKLADEAKEQAKRAQEEAKEALKRA
;
A
#
# COMPACT_ATOMS: atom_id res chain seq x y z
N MET A 1 21.23 2.15 -0.02
CA MET A 1 22.19 3.01 -0.74
C MET A 1 21.67 3.40 -2.13
N MET A 2 21.42 2.49 -3.06
CA MET A 2 21.10 2.85 -4.48
C MET A 2 19.87 3.75 -4.66
N ALA A 3 18.83 3.59 -3.84
CA ALA A 3 17.63 4.42 -3.90
C ALA A 3 17.70 5.70 -3.06
N HIS A 4 18.66 5.83 -2.13
CA HIS A 4 18.81 7.02 -1.29
C HIS A 4 19.51 8.16 -2.08
N PRO A 5 19.22 9.45 -1.83
CA PRO A 5 19.95 10.57 -2.44
C PRO A 5 21.45 10.52 -2.18
N GLY A 6 22.21 11.17 -3.05
CA GLY A 6 23.65 11.30 -2.96
C GLY A 6 24.41 10.27 -3.80
N LYS A 7 25.73 10.40 -3.81
CA LYS A 7 26.62 9.55 -4.61
C LYS A 7 26.54 8.08 -4.19
N LYS A 8 26.58 7.20 -5.17
CA LYS A 8 26.56 5.74 -4.96
C LYS A 8 28.00 5.25 -4.84
N LEU A 9 28.26 4.42 -3.85
CA LEU A 9 29.57 3.81 -3.62
C LEU A 9 29.39 2.30 -3.41
N LEU A 10 29.96 1.51 -4.32
CA LEU A 10 30.22 0.10 -4.11
C LEU A 10 31.73 -0.10 -3.93
N PHE A 11 32.10 -0.79 -2.89
CA PHE A 11 33.49 -1.11 -2.65
C PHE A 11 33.80 -2.53 -3.16
N MET A 12 35.08 -2.84 -3.34
CA MET A 12 35.59 -4.06 -3.95
C MET A 12 34.93 -5.32 -3.42
N GLY A 13 34.41 -6.16 -4.31
CA GLY A 13 33.78 -7.44 -3.97
C GLY A 13 32.33 -7.34 -3.43
N GLN A 14 31.83 -6.14 -3.09
CA GLN A 14 30.45 -6.00 -2.58
C GLN A 14 29.36 -6.39 -3.59
N ASP A 15 29.66 -6.28 -4.88
CA ASP A 15 28.75 -6.67 -5.98
C ASP A 15 28.59 -8.18 -6.12
N ILE A 16 29.49 -8.96 -5.55
CA ILE A 16 29.41 -10.42 -5.50
C ILE A 16 29.27 -10.95 -4.05
N ALA A 17 29.07 -10.07 -3.07
CA ALA A 17 29.02 -10.41 -1.64
C ALA A 17 30.26 -11.20 -1.17
N GLU A 18 31.46 -10.73 -1.51
CA GLU A 18 32.72 -11.28 -1.00
C GLU A 18 32.70 -11.34 0.53
N PHE A 19 33.20 -12.43 1.12
CA PHE A 19 33.15 -12.64 2.57
C PHE A 19 34.25 -11.90 3.31
N ASP A 20 35.42 -11.81 2.67
CA ASP A 20 36.56 -11.18 3.28
C ASP A 20 36.59 -9.67 3.02
N GLU A 21 37.22 -8.96 3.94
CA GLU A 21 37.53 -7.55 3.72
C GLU A 21 38.52 -7.39 2.56
N TRP A 22 38.45 -6.20 1.91
CA TRP A 22 39.39 -5.86 0.86
C TRP A 22 40.85 -6.01 1.29
N ASN A 23 41.66 -6.58 0.38
CA ASN A 23 43.08 -6.77 0.57
C ASN A 23 43.84 -6.39 -0.70
N GLU A 24 44.72 -5.38 -0.63
CA GLU A 24 45.48 -4.88 -1.78
C GLU A 24 46.50 -5.89 -2.33
N ASN A 25 46.81 -6.96 -1.58
CA ASN A 25 47.80 -7.98 -2.00
C ASN A 25 47.17 -9.15 -2.76
N ARG A 26 45.85 -9.17 -2.95
CA ARG A 26 45.14 -10.21 -3.69
C ARG A 26 43.99 -9.66 -4.53
N SER A 27 43.59 -10.40 -5.55
CA SER A 27 42.41 -10.02 -6.31
C SER A 27 41.12 -10.36 -5.58
N VAL A 28 40.00 -9.77 -6.04
CA VAL A 28 38.65 -10.16 -5.65
C VAL A 28 38.45 -11.67 -5.87
N GLU A 29 37.73 -12.33 -4.99
CA GLU A 29 37.46 -13.78 -5.02
C GLU A 29 36.43 -14.15 -6.09
N TRP A 30 36.80 -14.01 -7.39
CA TRP A 30 35.93 -14.28 -8.53
C TRP A 30 35.37 -15.70 -8.57
N GLU A 31 36.03 -16.66 -7.94
CA GLU A 31 35.59 -18.05 -7.78
C GLU A 31 34.29 -18.17 -7.01
N LEU A 32 33.93 -17.19 -6.18
CA LEU A 32 32.61 -17.15 -5.51
C LEU A 32 31.45 -17.15 -6.52
N LEU A 33 31.67 -16.68 -7.74
CA LEU A 33 30.66 -16.70 -8.78
C LEU A 33 30.33 -18.13 -9.29
N GLN A 34 30.99 -19.18 -8.84
CA GLN A 34 30.51 -20.55 -9.06
C GLN A 34 29.27 -20.90 -8.21
N TYR A 35 29.01 -20.17 -7.11
CA TYR A 35 27.89 -20.39 -6.19
C TYR A 35 26.70 -19.50 -6.56
N ASP A 36 25.49 -20.06 -6.47
CA ASP A 36 24.28 -19.37 -6.92
C ASP A 36 23.97 -18.07 -6.15
N GLN A 37 24.21 -18.04 -4.84
CA GLN A 37 23.95 -16.85 -4.01
C GLN A 37 24.80 -15.65 -4.48
N HIS A 38 26.06 -15.86 -4.83
CA HIS A 38 26.96 -14.81 -5.31
C HIS A 38 26.60 -14.35 -6.73
N LYS A 39 26.17 -15.27 -7.61
CA LYS A 39 25.59 -14.92 -8.92
C LYS A 39 24.32 -14.10 -8.78
N GLN A 40 23.42 -14.51 -7.88
CA GLN A 40 22.17 -13.81 -7.62
C GLN A 40 22.40 -12.39 -7.07
N MET A 41 23.37 -12.23 -6.18
CA MET A 41 23.81 -10.92 -5.71
C MET A 41 24.34 -10.05 -6.84
N GLN A 42 25.19 -10.61 -7.71
CA GLN A 42 25.71 -9.90 -8.88
C GLN A 42 24.57 -9.47 -9.83
N GLU A 43 23.60 -10.34 -10.10
CA GLU A 43 22.44 -10.00 -10.91
C GLU A 43 21.56 -8.91 -10.25
N TYR A 44 21.46 -8.92 -8.92
CA TYR A 44 20.78 -7.86 -8.19
C TYR A 44 21.48 -6.51 -8.36
N VAL A 45 22.80 -6.46 -8.18
CA VAL A 45 23.59 -5.23 -8.36
C VAL A 45 23.57 -4.76 -9.83
N LYS A 46 23.64 -5.66 -10.81
CA LYS A 46 23.44 -5.34 -12.22
C LYS A 46 22.07 -4.67 -12.46
N LYS A 47 21.01 -5.21 -11.88
CA LYS A 47 19.67 -4.61 -11.98
C LYS A 47 19.63 -3.22 -11.36
N LEU A 48 20.20 -3.04 -10.18
CA LEU A 48 20.30 -1.74 -9.51
C LEU A 48 21.04 -0.70 -10.37
N ASN A 49 22.20 -1.08 -10.93
CA ASN A 49 22.99 -0.23 -11.83
C ASN A 49 22.24 0.12 -13.11
N SER A 50 21.46 -0.82 -13.68
CA SER A 50 20.62 -0.57 -14.86
C SER A 50 19.52 0.44 -14.51
N MET A 51 18.83 0.23 -13.39
CA MET A 51 17.78 1.13 -12.93
C MET A 51 18.29 2.54 -12.62
N TYR A 52 19.47 2.64 -12.01
CA TYR A 52 20.07 3.94 -11.73
C TYR A 52 20.28 4.76 -13.02
N ARG A 53 20.58 4.13 -14.16
CA ARG A 53 20.73 4.78 -15.47
C ARG A 53 19.39 5.03 -16.17
N GLU A 54 18.41 4.14 -15.93
CA GLU A 54 17.11 4.16 -16.61
C GLU A 54 16.14 5.20 -16.00
N TYR A 55 16.17 5.35 -14.66
CA TYR A 55 15.20 6.17 -13.93
C TYR A 55 15.83 7.47 -13.43
N PRO A 56 15.54 8.63 -14.07
CA PRO A 56 16.10 9.92 -13.67
C PRO A 56 15.85 10.29 -12.21
N ALA A 57 14.74 9.86 -11.62
CA ALA A 57 14.44 10.08 -10.22
C ALA A 57 15.53 9.57 -9.25
N LEU A 58 16.38 8.63 -9.69
CA LEU A 58 17.45 8.09 -8.84
C LEU A 58 18.74 8.93 -8.86
N TYR A 59 18.87 9.91 -9.79
CA TYR A 59 20.13 10.67 -9.93
C TYR A 59 19.97 12.14 -10.29
N ALA A 60 18.87 12.55 -10.98
CA ALA A 60 18.76 13.88 -11.55
C ALA A 60 18.75 14.99 -10.48
N GLU A 61 18.04 14.73 -9.37
CA GLU A 61 17.88 15.68 -8.26
C GLU A 61 18.55 15.14 -6.97
N ASP A 62 19.72 14.50 -7.10
CA ASP A 62 20.41 13.87 -5.94
C ASP A 62 20.91 14.88 -4.90
N ASN A 63 21.12 16.13 -5.29
CA ASN A 63 21.61 17.20 -4.42
C ASN A 63 20.52 18.26 -4.13
N ASP A 64 19.30 18.04 -4.61
CA ASP A 64 18.16 18.91 -4.39
C ASP A 64 17.17 18.26 -3.42
N PRO A 65 16.75 18.95 -2.35
CA PRO A 65 15.75 18.43 -1.42
C PRO A 65 14.42 18.07 -2.10
N GLU A 66 14.05 18.72 -3.21
CA GLU A 66 12.85 18.40 -3.99
C GLU A 66 12.90 17.01 -4.64
N GLY A 67 14.09 16.43 -4.82
CA GLY A 67 14.28 15.07 -5.35
C GLY A 67 13.96 13.94 -4.37
N PHE A 68 13.65 14.28 -3.10
CA PHE A 68 13.40 13.28 -2.05
C PHE A 68 12.27 13.73 -1.13
N GLU A 69 11.43 12.78 -0.72
CA GLU A 69 10.34 13.05 0.21
C GLU A 69 10.03 11.80 1.06
N TRP A 70 9.93 11.98 2.37
CA TRP A 70 9.44 10.93 3.25
C TRP A 70 7.94 10.73 3.11
N ILE A 71 7.50 9.48 3.02
CA ILE A 71 6.10 9.07 3.17
C ILE A 71 5.87 8.52 4.57
N ASN A 72 6.65 7.51 4.97
CA ASN A 72 6.60 6.94 6.30
C ASN A 72 8.03 6.69 6.81
N ASN A 73 8.38 7.38 7.90
CA ASN A 73 9.66 7.24 8.58
C ASN A 73 9.51 7.15 10.11
N ILE A 74 8.28 7.07 10.60
CA ILE A 74 7.94 7.07 12.04
C ILE A 74 7.49 5.70 12.57
N SER A 75 7.32 4.72 11.69
CA SER A 75 6.91 3.35 12.06
C SER A 75 8.07 2.54 12.65
N ALA A 76 8.72 3.08 13.70
CA ALA A 76 9.89 2.47 14.34
C ALA A 76 9.62 1.04 14.85
N ASN A 77 8.41 0.78 15.35
CA ASN A 77 8.01 -0.55 15.83
C ASN A 77 7.84 -1.57 14.68
N GLU A 78 7.61 -1.11 13.47
CA GLU A 78 7.43 -1.96 12.28
C GLU A 78 8.73 -2.17 11.52
N ASN A 79 9.76 -1.35 11.79
CA ASN A 79 11.01 -1.31 11.03
C ASN A 79 10.81 -1.14 9.52
N VAL A 80 9.84 -0.31 9.13
CA VAL A 80 9.52 0.01 7.74
C VAL A 80 9.80 1.49 7.50
N ILE A 81 10.41 1.79 6.36
CA ILE A 81 10.53 3.15 5.85
C ILE A 81 10.01 3.22 4.42
N VAL A 82 9.33 4.32 4.11
CA VAL A 82 8.79 4.60 2.79
C VAL A 82 9.14 6.02 2.38
N PHE A 83 9.67 6.17 1.17
CA PHE A 83 10.04 7.47 0.63
C PHE A 83 9.88 7.53 -0.88
N LEU A 84 9.84 8.74 -1.40
CA LEU A 84 9.81 9.03 -2.82
C LEU A 84 11.16 9.47 -3.33
N ARG A 85 11.46 9.09 -4.56
CA ARG A 85 12.46 9.71 -5.40
C ARG A 85 11.72 10.41 -6.55
N LYS A 86 12.04 11.68 -6.76
CA LYS A 86 11.29 12.55 -7.66
C LYS A 86 12.20 13.25 -8.65
N THR A 87 11.60 13.76 -9.70
CA THR A 87 12.14 14.82 -10.56
C THR A 87 11.09 15.95 -10.63
N ALA A 88 11.36 17.00 -11.35
CA ALA A 88 10.37 18.03 -11.65
C ALA A 88 9.12 17.52 -12.41
N LYS A 89 9.10 16.25 -12.80
CA LYS A 89 8.00 15.60 -13.52
C LYS A 89 7.37 14.50 -12.67
N ASP A 90 6.12 14.67 -12.26
CA ASP A 90 5.40 13.70 -11.43
C ASP A 90 5.46 12.25 -11.94
N LYS A 91 5.38 12.08 -13.27
CA LYS A 91 5.44 10.75 -13.93
C LYS A 91 6.75 9.99 -13.71
N ASP A 92 7.82 10.69 -13.36
CA ASP A 92 9.13 10.08 -13.11
C ASP A 92 9.28 9.68 -11.62
N THR A 93 8.24 9.89 -10.79
CA THR A 93 8.25 9.55 -9.36
C THR A 93 8.39 8.04 -9.14
N LEU A 94 9.29 7.68 -8.23
CA LEU A 94 9.45 6.32 -7.71
C LEU A 94 9.07 6.29 -6.24
N LEU A 95 8.26 5.29 -5.87
CA LEU A 95 7.98 4.95 -4.47
C LEU A 95 8.92 3.84 -4.04
N VAL A 96 9.68 4.08 -2.99
CA VAL A 96 10.65 3.12 -2.41
C VAL A 96 10.15 2.67 -1.06
N VAL A 97 10.07 1.37 -0.87
CA VAL A 97 9.64 0.71 0.37
C VAL A 97 10.75 -0.18 0.87
N CYS A 98 11.17 0.00 2.11
CA CYS A 98 12.17 -0.85 2.77
C CYS A 98 11.57 -1.46 4.02
N ASN A 99 11.55 -2.76 4.10
CA ASN A 99 11.18 -3.55 5.27
C ASN A 99 12.43 -4.15 5.90
N PHE A 100 12.82 -3.65 7.05
CA PHE A 100 13.96 -4.15 7.83
C PHE A 100 13.54 -5.17 8.89
N ALA A 101 12.23 -5.47 9.00
CA ALA A 101 11.74 -6.52 9.89
C ALA A 101 11.81 -7.89 9.22
N ASN A 102 12.08 -8.91 10.02
CA ASN A 102 11.96 -10.31 9.60
C ASN A 102 10.48 -10.75 9.69
N GLU A 103 9.60 -9.94 9.11
CA GLU A 103 8.16 -10.16 9.08
C GLU A 103 7.62 -9.79 7.70
N LYS A 104 6.90 -10.73 7.09
CA LYS A 104 6.18 -10.55 5.83
C LYS A 104 4.80 -9.95 6.09
N ARG A 105 4.42 -8.97 5.29
CA ARG A 105 3.10 -8.35 5.33
C ARG A 105 2.40 -8.52 3.98
N THR A 106 1.24 -9.14 3.98
CA THR A 106 0.52 -9.51 2.74
C THR A 106 -0.43 -8.43 2.24
N ASP A 107 -0.74 -7.42 3.07
CA ASP A 107 -1.69 -6.35 2.78
C ASP A 107 -1.28 -5.05 3.48
N TYR A 108 -0.03 -4.60 3.25
CA TYR A 108 0.48 -3.40 3.88
C TYR A 108 0.00 -2.15 3.14
N LYS A 109 -0.64 -1.24 3.88
CA LYS A 109 -1.19 0.02 3.35
C LYS A 109 -0.13 1.12 3.39
N ILE A 110 0.03 1.85 2.30
CA ILE A 110 1.01 2.92 2.14
C ILE A 110 0.33 4.11 1.48
N GLY A 111 0.52 5.30 2.05
CA GLY A 111 0.10 6.55 1.43
C GLY A 111 0.90 6.86 0.16
N VAL A 112 0.24 7.41 -0.85
CA VAL A 112 0.88 7.77 -2.12
C VAL A 112 0.55 9.21 -2.51
N PRO A 113 1.47 9.92 -3.21
CA PRO A 113 1.32 11.34 -3.49
C PRO A 113 0.29 11.66 -4.57
N TYR A 114 0.04 10.71 -5.47
CA TYR A 114 -0.79 10.94 -6.66
C TYR A 114 -1.74 9.79 -6.93
N PRO A 115 -3.00 10.09 -7.32
CA PRO A 115 -3.92 9.04 -7.79
C PRO A 115 -3.44 8.45 -9.11
N GLY A 116 -3.29 7.12 -9.15
CA GLY A 116 -2.75 6.43 -10.32
C GLY A 116 -2.43 4.96 -10.08
N LYS A 117 -1.57 4.43 -10.92
CA LYS A 117 -1.12 3.03 -10.87
C LYS A 117 0.35 2.97 -10.47
N TYR A 118 0.64 2.09 -9.54
CA TYR A 118 1.96 1.82 -9.00
C TYR A 118 2.40 0.42 -9.40
N LYS A 119 3.43 0.32 -10.25
CA LYS A 119 3.94 -0.95 -10.75
C LYS A 119 5.28 -1.27 -10.09
N GLU A 120 5.38 -2.42 -9.46
CA GLU A 120 6.64 -2.91 -8.92
C GLU A 120 7.64 -3.15 -10.07
N ILE A 121 8.79 -2.47 -10.01
CA ILE A 121 9.86 -2.54 -11.00
C ILE A 121 11.14 -3.17 -10.44
N LEU A 122 11.23 -3.22 -9.12
CA LEU A 122 12.25 -3.94 -8.38
C LEU A 122 11.65 -4.52 -7.10
N ASN A 123 12.02 -5.76 -6.80
CA ASN A 123 11.79 -6.39 -5.50
C ASN A 123 13.02 -7.26 -5.20
N SER A 124 13.70 -6.99 -4.08
CA SER A 124 14.89 -7.75 -3.68
C SER A 124 14.57 -9.21 -3.36
N ASP A 125 13.30 -9.54 -3.04
CA ASP A 125 12.82 -10.88 -2.77
C ASP A 125 12.48 -11.69 -4.05
N ALA A 126 12.70 -11.12 -5.23
CA ALA A 126 12.46 -11.86 -6.47
C ALA A 126 13.38 -13.11 -6.57
N ARG A 127 12.83 -14.23 -7.01
CA ARG A 127 13.55 -15.52 -7.09
C ARG A 127 14.91 -15.42 -7.82
N LYS A 128 14.99 -14.59 -8.86
CA LYS A 128 16.25 -14.37 -9.60
C LYS A 128 17.37 -13.73 -8.76
N PHE A 129 17.03 -13.17 -7.60
CA PHE A 129 17.96 -12.59 -6.64
C PHE A 129 18.11 -13.44 -5.37
N GLY A 130 17.54 -14.66 -5.37
CA GLY A 130 17.63 -15.61 -4.26
C GLY A 130 16.51 -15.52 -3.23
N GLY A 131 15.49 -14.70 -3.46
CA GLY A 131 14.34 -14.55 -2.55
C GLY A 131 13.22 -15.58 -2.78
N GLU A 132 12.18 -15.48 -1.96
CA GLU A 132 11.01 -16.35 -1.96
C GLU A 132 10.01 -16.04 -3.07
N ASN A 133 10.18 -14.90 -3.74
CA ASN A 133 9.34 -14.41 -4.85
C ASN A 133 7.95 -13.89 -4.42
N ASP A 134 7.86 -13.25 -3.27
CA ASP A 134 6.67 -12.53 -2.84
C ASP A 134 6.58 -11.14 -3.52
N ILE A 135 6.21 -11.15 -4.77
CA ILE A 135 6.19 -9.98 -5.65
C ILE A 135 4.77 -9.46 -5.94
N ASN A 136 4.66 -8.19 -6.28
CA ASN A 136 3.43 -7.54 -6.75
C ASN A 136 3.41 -7.55 -8.29
N VAL A 137 2.88 -8.62 -8.88
CA VAL A 137 2.97 -8.88 -10.33
C VAL A 137 2.22 -7.84 -11.16
N ARG A 138 1.06 -7.36 -10.67
CA ARG A 138 0.21 -6.40 -11.37
C ARG A 138 0.45 -4.99 -10.85
N ALA A 139 0.25 -4.00 -11.71
CA ALA A 139 0.17 -2.62 -11.26
C ALA A 139 -1.01 -2.44 -10.31
N ILE A 140 -0.79 -1.73 -9.21
CA ILE A 140 -1.75 -1.51 -8.13
C ILE A 140 -2.34 -0.12 -8.34
N ALA A 141 -3.66 -0.03 -8.45
CA ALA A 141 -4.37 1.24 -8.50
C ALA A 141 -4.47 1.84 -7.11
N SER A 142 -4.23 3.15 -6.98
CA SER A 142 -4.48 3.87 -5.74
C SER A 142 -5.98 3.94 -5.46
N LYS A 143 -6.31 4.08 -4.18
CA LYS A 143 -7.68 4.33 -3.68
C LYS A 143 -7.66 5.57 -2.82
N GLU A 144 -8.76 6.30 -2.81
CA GLU A 144 -9.03 7.40 -1.89
C GLU A 144 -9.26 6.85 -0.47
N GLU A 145 -8.20 6.40 0.13
CA GLU A 145 -8.15 5.92 1.51
C GLU A 145 -6.94 6.57 2.18
N GLU A 146 -7.18 7.47 3.12
CA GLU A 146 -6.11 8.18 3.82
C GLU A 146 -5.11 7.23 4.48
N CYS A 147 -3.82 7.49 4.28
CA CYS A 147 -2.71 6.80 4.92
C CYS A 147 -1.46 7.67 4.88
N ASP A 148 -0.63 7.62 5.93
CA ASP A 148 0.65 8.35 6.00
C ASP A 148 0.52 9.86 5.70
N GLY A 149 -0.62 10.47 6.04
CA GLY A 149 -0.92 11.88 5.73
C GLY A 149 -1.16 12.17 4.24
N ARG A 150 -1.52 11.15 3.45
CA ARG A 150 -1.90 11.25 2.04
C ARG A 150 -3.36 10.85 1.86
N GLU A 151 -4.06 11.53 0.94
CA GLU A 151 -5.46 11.24 0.63
C GLU A 151 -5.63 9.88 -0.08
N ASP A 152 -4.62 9.50 -0.88
CA ASP A 152 -4.58 8.24 -1.63
C ASP A 152 -3.62 7.24 -1.00
N SER A 153 -3.95 5.97 -1.13
CA SER A 153 -3.08 4.86 -0.69
C SER A 153 -3.11 3.67 -1.65
N ILE A 154 -2.11 2.82 -1.53
CA ILE A 154 -2.04 1.49 -2.17
C ILE A 154 -1.86 0.41 -1.10
N ARG A 155 -2.21 -0.83 -1.45
CA ARG A 155 -1.96 -2.01 -0.62
C ARG A 155 -1.04 -2.96 -1.33
N ILE A 156 0.05 -3.33 -0.68
CA ILE A 156 1.11 -4.14 -1.26
C ILE A 156 1.37 -5.42 -0.46
N LYS A 157 1.92 -6.42 -1.14
CA LYS A 157 2.68 -7.47 -0.47
C LYS A 157 4.08 -6.95 -0.21
N MET A 158 4.54 -7.05 1.02
CA MET A 158 5.84 -6.59 1.46
C MET A 158 6.59 -7.76 2.11
N PRO A 159 7.59 -8.35 1.43
CA PRO A 159 8.39 -9.43 1.98
C PRO A 159 9.20 -9.02 3.20
N ALA A 160 9.62 -9.99 4.00
CA ALA A 160 10.57 -9.75 5.09
C ALA A 160 11.93 -9.31 4.55
N LEU A 161 12.66 -8.47 5.29
CA LEU A 161 14.04 -8.04 5.00
C LEU A 161 14.24 -7.62 3.53
N SER A 162 13.31 -6.84 2.99
CA SER A 162 13.23 -6.55 1.57
C SER A 162 13.22 -5.07 1.23
N MET A 163 13.58 -4.79 -0.02
CA MET A 163 13.38 -3.47 -0.64
C MET A 163 12.58 -3.63 -1.93
N GLN A 164 11.59 -2.77 -2.10
CA GLN A 164 10.74 -2.69 -3.28
C GLN A 164 10.77 -1.28 -3.86
N ILE A 165 10.72 -1.18 -5.19
CA ILE A 165 10.59 0.09 -5.90
C ILE A 165 9.40 -0.01 -6.85
N PHE A 166 8.52 0.98 -6.80
CA PHE A 166 7.36 1.09 -7.67
C PHE A 166 7.49 2.34 -8.56
N SER A 167 7.19 2.18 -9.83
CA SER A 167 7.03 3.31 -10.76
C SER A 167 5.58 3.77 -10.79
N TYR A 168 5.38 5.07 -10.85
CA TYR A 168 4.08 5.71 -10.95
C TYR A 168 3.64 5.90 -12.41
N THR A 169 2.35 5.72 -12.66
CA THR A 169 1.69 6.06 -13.92
C THR A 169 0.33 6.69 -13.62
N PRO A 170 0.03 7.90 -14.10
CA PRO A 170 -1.27 8.52 -13.87
C PRO A 170 -2.40 7.71 -14.52
N PHE A 171 -3.60 7.78 -13.95
CA PHE A 171 -4.79 7.23 -14.60
C PHE A 171 -5.06 7.95 -15.91
N THR A 172 -5.40 7.19 -16.93
CA THR A 172 -5.90 7.73 -18.21
C THR A 172 -7.27 8.39 -18.01
N ALA A 173 -7.68 9.25 -18.94
CA ALA A 173 -9.00 9.89 -18.90
C ALA A 173 -10.15 8.86 -18.83
N LYS A 174 -10.01 7.73 -19.53
CA LYS A 174 -10.98 6.63 -19.50
C LYS A 174 -11.06 5.96 -18.12
N GLU A 175 -9.92 5.70 -17.50
CA GLU A 175 -9.84 5.09 -16.17
C GLU A 175 -10.42 6.03 -15.10
N LYS A 176 -10.14 7.34 -15.19
CA LYS A 176 -10.72 8.34 -14.29
C LYS A 176 -12.25 8.37 -14.38
N ALA A 177 -12.78 8.38 -15.61
CA ALA A 177 -14.23 8.35 -15.83
C ALA A 177 -14.88 7.07 -15.29
N GLU A 178 -14.22 5.92 -15.45
CA GLU A 178 -14.71 4.65 -14.92
C GLU A 178 -14.69 4.61 -13.39
N ILE A 179 -13.63 5.11 -12.77
CA ILE A 179 -13.52 5.22 -11.30
C ILE A 179 -14.64 6.12 -10.76
N GLU A 180 -14.88 7.27 -11.38
CA GLU A 180 -15.93 8.19 -10.94
C GLU A 180 -17.34 7.58 -11.09
N ARG A 181 -17.59 6.86 -12.18
CA ARG A 181 -18.83 6.11 -12.36
C ARG A 181 -19.04 5.08 -11.25
N LEU A 182 -18.01 4.29 -10.93
CA LEU A 182 -18.10 3.27 -9.88
C LEU A 182 -18.31 3.88 -8.49
N LYS A 183 -17.69 5.02 -8.20
CA LYS A 183 -17.91 5.76 -6.95
C LYS A 183 -19.36 6.25 -6.84
N GLU A 184 -19.92 6.78 -7.94
CA GLU A 184 -21.31 7.25 -7.93
C GLU A 184 -22.29 6.08 -7.76
N GLU A 185 -22.06 4.95 -8.43
CA GLU A 185 -22.86 3.72 -8.25
C GLU A 185 -22.80 3.20 -6.80
N GLU A 186 -21.61 3.23 -6.17
CA GLU A 186 -21.45 2.83 -4.76
C GLU A 186 -22.17 3.81 -3.82
N ARG A 187 -22.08 5.12 -4.07
CA ARG A 187 -22.78 6.15 -3.30
C ARG A 187 -24.30 5.95 -3.37
N GLN A 188 -24.84 5.68 -4.55
CA GLN A 188 -26.26 5.41 -4.75
C GLN A 188 -26.70 4.13 -4.00
N ARG A 189 -25.94 3.06 -4.08
CA ARG A 189 -26.24 1.82 -3.32
C ARG A 189 -26.27 2.05 -1.81
N LYS A 190 -25.29 2.80 -1.26
CA LYS A 190 -25.25 3.13 0.17
C LYS A 190 -26.50 3.94 0.58
N LEU A 191 -26.89 4.93 -0.23
CA LEU A 191 -28.07 5.74 0.02
C LEU A 191 -29.37 4.91 -0.03
N GLU A 192 -29.50 3.98 -0.97
CA GLU A 192 -30.64 3.06 -1.02
C GLU A 192 -30.68 2.13 0.20
N GLN A 193 -29.52 1.63 0.62
CA GLN A 193 -29.41 0.75 1.78
C GLN A 193 -29.82 1.48 3.07
N GLU A 194 -29.34 2.71 3.27
CA GLU A 194 -29.73 3.56 4.39
C GLU A 194 -31.23 3.85 4.42
N LYS A 195 -31.82 4.17 3.28
CA LYS A 195 -33.28 4.38 3.16
C LYS A 195 -34.08 3.12 3.50
N LEU A 196 -33.60 1.95 3.06
CA LEU A 196 -34.24 0.67 3.36
C LEU A 196 -34.17 0.34 4.86
N GLU A 197 -33.03 0.59 5.48
CA GLU A 197 -32.86 0.39 6.94
C GLU A 197 -33.74 1.33 7.75
N GLN A 198 -33.82 2.61 7.36
CA GLN A 198 -34.72 3.59 8.00
C GLN A 198 -36.20 3.18 7.84
N ALA A 199 -36.61 2.71 6.65
CA ALA A 199 -37.96 2.23 6.43
C ALA A 199 -38.32 1.01 7.30
N LYS A 200 -37.41 0.04 7.41
CA LYS A 200 -37.57 -1.13 8.28
C LYS A 200 -37.63 -0.76 9.77
N ALA A 201 -36.83 0.19 10.20
CA ALA A 201 -36.84 0.68 11.58
C ALA A 201 -38.19 1.39 11.91
N ALA A 202 -38.66 2.23 10.98
CA ALA A 202 -39.96 2.92 11.14
C ALA A 202 -41.16 1.93 11.16
N GLU A 203 -41.13 0.91 10.31
CA GLU A 203 -42.15 -0.16 10.30
C GLU A 203 -42.16 -0.95 11.63
N THR A 204 -40.96 -1.26 12.14
CA THR A 204 -40.84 -1.98 13.44
C THR A 204 -41.38 -1.14 14.61
N GLU A 205 -41.11 0.15 14.59
CA GLU A 205 -41.59 1.09 15.63
C GLU A 205 -43.10 1.27 15.54
N ALA A 206 -43.63 1.47 14.35
CA ALA A 206 -45.06 1.53 14.09
C ALA A 206 -45.79 0.26 14.56
N ARG A 207 -45.23 -0.91 14.35
CA ARG A 207 -45.77 -2.19 14.80
C ARG A 207 -45.79 -2.27 16.34
N LYS A 208 -44.75 -1.84 17.03
CA LYS A 208 -44.71 -1.80 18.52
C LYS A 208 -45.79 -0.88 19.06
N LEU A 209 -45.92 0.31 18.51
CA LEU A 209 -46.94 1.27 18.92
C LEU A 209 -48.38 0.72 18.71
N ALA A 210 -48.60 0.04 17.58
CA ALA A 210 -49.87 -0.59 17.30
C ALA A 210 -50.20 -1.74 18.29
N ASP A 211 -49.20 -2.55 18.67
CA ASP A 211 -49.40 -3.60 19.66
C ASP A 211 -49.61 -3.07 21.08
N GLU A 212 -48.93 -2.01 21.47
CA GLU A 212 -49.15 -1.31 22.73
C GLU A 212 -50.56 -0.70 22.80
N ALA A 213 -51.01 -0.03 21.73
CA ALA A 213 -52.36 0.52 21.64
C ALA A 213 -53.46 -0.57 21.75
N LYS A 214 -53.27 -1.73 21.14
CA LYS A 214 -54.16 -2.90 21.25
C LYS A 214 -54.24 -3.41 22.68
N GLU A 215 -53.10 -3.47 23.38
CA GLU A 215 -53.04 -3.94 24.76
C GLU A 215 -53.75 -2.95 25.72
N GLN A 216 -53.54 -1.63 25.52
CA GLN A 216 -54.24 -0.61 26.26
C GLN A 216 -55.77 -0.65 26.04
N ALA A 217 -56.20 -0.83 24.80
CA ALA A 217 -57.61 -0.99 24.45
C ALA A 217 -58.26 -2.22 25.13
N LYS A 218 -57.53 -3.36 25.20
CA LYS A 218 -58.01 -4.54 25.93
C LYS A 218 -58.17 -4.29 27.42
N ARG A 219 -57.19 -3.63 28.07
CA ARG A 219 -57.24 -3.30 29.51
C ARG A 219 -58.42 -2.36 29.78
N ALA A 220 -58.63 -1.33 28.97
CA ALA A 220 -59.78 -0.44 29.10
C ALA A 220 -61.15 -1.14 28.96
N GLN A 221 -61.25 -2.12 28.04
CA GLN A 221 -62.46 -2.96 27.90
C GLN A 221 -62.69 -3.86 29.08
N GLU A 222 -61.68 -4.43 29.70
CA GLU A 222 -61.78 -5.26 30.90
C GLU A 222 -62.21 -4.44 32.11
N GLU A 223 -61.59 -3.28 32.29
CA GLU A 223 -61.99 -2.33 33.37
C GLU A 223 -63.46 -1.86 33.23
N ALA A 224 -63.90 -1.55 32.02
CA ALA A 224 -65.29 -1.18 31.74
C ALA A 224 -66.26 -2.34 32.03
N LYS A 225 -65.90 -3.57 31.70
CA LYS A 225 -66.71 -4.76 32.03
C LYS A 225 -66.79 -5.02 33.55
N GLU A 226 -65.70 -4.79 34.27
CA GLU A 226 -65.71 -4.92 35.73
C GLU A 226 -66.52 -3.84 36.42
N ALA A 227 -66.45 -2.60 35.92
CA ALA A 227 -67.26 -1.50 36.43
C ALA A 227 -68.75 -1.76 36.23
N LEU A 228 -69.16 -2.30 35.07
CA LEU A 228 -70.55 -2.72 34.80
C LEU A 228 -71.06 -3.84 35.70
N LYS A 229 -70.21 -4.69 36.24
CA LYS A 229 -70.58 -5.77 37.16
C LYS A 229 -70.68 -5.35 38.59
N ARG A 230 -70.13 -4.15 38.94
CA ARG A 230 -70.17 -3.56 40.27
C ARG A 230 -71.33 -2.54 40.49
N ALA A 231 -71.95 -2.12 39.38
CA ALA A 231 -73.16 -1.29 39.40
C ALA A 231 -74.43 -2.20 39.32
#